data_bc384a1656dc64bda5d309bee1c82e27
#
_entry.id   bc384a1656dc64bda5d309bee1c82e27
#
_cell.length_a   1.000
_cell.length_b   1.000
_cell.length_c   1.000
_cell.angle_alpha   90.00
_cell.angle_beta   90.00
_cell.angle_gamma   90.00
#
_symmetry.space_group_name_H-M   'P 1'
#
loop_
_entity.id
_entity.type
_entity.pdbx_description
1 polymer ?
#
loop_
_entity_poly.entity_id
_entity_poly.type
_entity_poly.pdbx_seq_one_letter_code
_entity_poly.pdbx_strand_id
1 'polypeptide(L)'
;MQALPGITTTSKQVGRIIGMGETFEDRIDMALTLSGAGVDSIPINALMPIKGTPFENIRQLSEDEILRTIAMFRFINPQSTIRLAAGRKLLSNSGEKAFNAGANAMITGNMLTTSGTTIAGDISLMKKMGRNV
;
A
#
# COMPACT_ATOMS: atom_id res chain seq x y z
N MET A 1 -1.08 -9.80 -23.10
CA MET A 1 -0.86 -8.59 -22.26
C MET A 1 0.57 -8.60 -21.76
N GLN A 2 1.27 -7.51 -21.94
CA GLN A 2 2.63 -7.40 -21.41
C GLN A 2 2.56 -7.10 -19.91
N ALA A 3 3.39 -7.79 -19.13
CA ALA A 3 3.53 -7.49 -17.72
C ALA A 3 4.31 -6.18 -17.55
N LEU A 4 3.92 -5.36 -16.59
CA LEU A 4 4.68 -4.16 -16.25
C LEU A 4 5.98 -4.56 -15.54
N PRO A 5 7.07 -3.78 -15.72
CA PRO A 5 8.31 -4.06 -15.00
C PRO A 5 8.08 -4.12 -13.48
N GLY A 6 8.67 -5.11 -12.83
CA GLY A 6 8.56 -5.28 -11.40
C GLY A 6 7.28 -5.95 -10.91
N ILE A 7 6.40 -6.35 -11.81
CA ILE A 7 5.19 -7.09 -11.46
C ILE A 7 5.41 -8.57 -11.72
N THR A 8 5.16 -9.39 -10.70
CA THR A 8 5.14 -10.85 -10.87
C THR A 8 3.68 -11.31 -10.88
N THR A 9 3.37 -12.25 -11.77
CA THR A 9 2.00 -12.72 -11.96
C THR A 9 1.78 -14.15 -11.48
N THR A 10 2.80 -14.74 -10.83
CA THR A 10 2.80 -16.18 -10.51
C THR A 10 1.78 -16.56 -9.44
N SER A 11 1.39 -15.63 -8.56
CA SER A 11 0.49 -15.92 -7.44
C SER A 11 -0.75 -15.05 -7.41
N LYS A 12 -0.97 -14.24 -8.43
CA LYS A 12 -2.01 -13.21 -8.45
C LYS A 12 -1.92 -12.23 -7.27
N GLN A 13 -0.75 -12.16 -6.67
CA GLN A 13 -0.40 -11.15 -5.69
C GLN A 13 0.66 -10.27 -6.30
N VAL A 14 0.37 -8.98 -6.38
CA VAL A 14 1.29 -8.03 -7.03
C VAL A 14 1.56 -6.91 -6.06
N GLY A 15 2.84 -6.73 -5.73
CA GLY A 15 3.30 -5.62 -4.90
C GLY A 15 3.84 -4.50 -5.76
N ARG A 16 3.46 -3.28 -5.44
CA ARG A 16 4.02 -2.08 -6.08
C ARG A 16 4.37 -1.06 -5.02
N ILE A 17 5.43 -0.32 -5.29
CA ILE A 17 5.89 0.77 -4.42
C ILE A 17 5.42 2.07 -5.04
N ILE A 18 4.78 2.92 -4.26
CA ILE A 18 4.41 4.27 -4.65
C ILE A 18 5.33 5.28 -3.95
N GLY A 19 5.46 6.45 -4.54
CA GLY A 19 6.34 7.49 -4.00
C GLY A 19 7.74 7.48 -4.61
N MET A 20 7.92 6.83 -5.76
CA MET A 20 9.20 6.76 -6.47
C MET A 20 9.34 7.83 -7.54
N GLY A 21 8.49 8.87 -7.51
CA GLY A 21 8.50 9.94 -8.51
C GLY A 21 7.45 9.77 -9.60
N GLU A 22 6.63 8.74 -9.52
CA GLU A 22 5.56 8.51 -10.48
C GLU A 22 4.44 9.55 -10.30
N THR A 23 3.65 9.78 -11.35
CA THR A 23 2.48 10.65 -11.29
C THR A 23 1.27 9.89 -10.77
N PHE A 24 0.22 10.64 -10.42
CA PHE A 24 -1.05 10.00 -10.05
C PHE A 24 -1.65 9.23 -11.23
N GLU A 25 -1.48 9.72 -12.45
CA GLU A 25 -1.92 9.02 -13.64
C GLU A 25 -1.22 7.67 -13.80
N ASP A 26 0.08 7.61 -13.48
CA ASP A 26 0.82 6.35 -13.50
C ASP A 26 0.22 5.34 -12.52
N ARG A 27 -0.24 5.82 -11.37
CA ARG A 27 -0.89 4.96 -10.36
C ARG A 27 -2.24 4.46 -10.84
N ILE A 28 -3.00 5.30 -11.56
CA ILE A 28 -4.27 4.90 -12.17
C ILE A 28 -4.03 3.81 -13.21
N ASP A 29 -3.04 3.99 -14.08
CA ASP A 29 -2.68 2.98 -15.07
C ASP A 29 -2.28 1.66 -14.44
N MET A 30 -1.54 1.72 -13.34
CA MET A 30 -1.17 0.55 -12.56
C MET A 30 -2.41 -0.16 -12.01
N ALA A 31 -3.33 0.57 -11.43
CA ALA A 31 -4.56 0.01 -10.88
C ALA A 31 -5.42 -0.65 -11.96
N LEU A 32 -5.53 -0.02 -13.12
CA LEU A 32 -6.26 -0.57 -14.26
C LEU A 32 -5.61 -1.84 -14.79
N THR A 33 -4.28 -1.86 -14.87
CA THR A 33 -3.53 -3.05 -15.29
C THR A 33 -3.77 -4.22 -14.34
N LEU A 34 -3.73 -3.97 -13.04
CA LEU A 34 -3.97 -4.99 -12.03
C LEU A 34 -5.41 -5.50 -12.10
N SER A 35 -6.36 -4.62 -12.33
CA SER A 35 -7.77 -5.01 -12.50
C SER A 35 -7.95 -5.92 -13.71
N GLY A 36 -7.33 -5.57 -14.83
CA GLY A 36 -7.38 -6.39 -16.05
C GLY A 36 -6.71 -7.75 -15.90
N ALA A 37 -5.73 -7.86 -15.01
CA ALA A 37 -5.02 -9.11 -14.74
C ALA A 37 -5.75 -10.00 -13.73
N GLY A 38 -6.83 -9.53 -13.12
CA GLY A 38 -7.59 -10.31 -12.14
C GLY A 38 -6.84 -10.55 -10.85
N VAL A 39 -6.10 -9.57 -10.37
CA VAL A 39 -5.27 -9.68 -9.16
C VAL A 39 -6.14 -9.74 -7.92
N ASP A 40 -5.88 -10.73 -7.05
CA ASP A 40 -6.66 -10.94 -5.84
C ASP A 40 -6.20 -10.11 -4.66
N SER A 41 -4.92 -9.78 -4.59
CA SER A 41 -4.32 -9.06 -3.47
C SER A 41 -3.32 -8.03 -3.97
N ILE A 42 -3.45 -6.80 -3.48
CA ILE A 42 -2.62 -5.67 -3.89
C ILE A 42 -1.97 -5.08 -2.63
N PRO A 43 -0.70 -5.40 -2.35
CA PRO A 43 0.03 -4.71 -1.30
C PRO A 43 0.39 -3.29 -1.73
N ILE A 44 0.10 -2.33 -0.89
CA ILE A 44 0.50 -0.93 -1.09
C ILE A 44 1.73 -0.66 -0.24
N ASN A 45 2.83 -0.37 -0.91
CA ASN A 45 4.09 -0.03 -0.28
C ASN A 45 4.39 1.44 -0.56
N ALA A 46 4.35 2.28 0.46
CA ALA A 46 4.71 3.68 0.31
C ALA A 46 6.20 3.85 0.61
N LEU A 47 6.93 4.45 -0.33
CA LEU A 47 8.35 4.65 -0.17
C LEU A 47 8.65 5.64 0.94
N MET A 48 9.52 5.24 1.86
CA MET A 48 10.09 6.12 2.86
C MET A 48 11.51 6.44 2.44
N PRO A 49 11.84 7.71 2.12
CA PRO A 49 13.21 8.07 1.78
C PRO A 49 14.15 7.74 2.94
N ILE A 50 15.14 6.91 2.68
CA ILE A 50 16.11 6.47 3.69
C ILE A 50 17.50 6.89 3.22
N LYS A 51 18.26 7.54 4.13
CA LYS A 51 19.61 7.97 3.85
C LYS A 51 20.48 6.78 3.43
N GLY A 52 21.28 6.97 2.40
CA GLY A 52 22.14 5.93 1.86
C GLY A 52 21.49 5.06 0.79
N THR A 53 20.22 5.28 0.48
CA THR A 53 19.54 4.57 -0.61
C THR A 53 19.44 5.46 -1.86
N PRO A 54 19.18 4.87 -3.05
CA PRO A 54 19.04 5.67 -4.28
C PRO A 54 17.93 6.71 -4.23
N PHE A 55 16.94 6.55 -3.36
CA PHE A 55 15.78 7.43 -3.26
C PHE A 55 15.82 8.36 -2.04
N GLU A 56 17.00 8.53 -1.41
CA GLU A 56 17.09 9.31 -0.17
C GLU A 56 16.62 10.76 -0.31
N ASN A 57 16.75 11.34 -1.49
CA ASN A 57 16.37 12.74 -1.75
C ASN A 57 15.02 12.90 -2.43
N ILE A 58 14.27 11.82 -2.63
CA ILE A 58 12.95 11.91 -3.26
C ILE A 58 11.95 12.50 -2.26
N ARG A 59 10.96 13.25 -2.79
CA ARG A 59 9.92 13.83 -1.93
C ARG A 59 9.08 12.71 -1.30
N GLN A 60 8.97 12.76 0.02
CA GLN A 60 8.12 11.81 0.75
C GLN A 60 6.65 12.08 0.46
N LEU A 61 5.87 11.01 0.27
CA LEU A 61 4.43 11.11 0.09
C LEU A 61 3.77 11.66 1.36
N SER A 62 2.76 12.52 1.18
CA SER A 62 1.90 12.92 2.28
C SER A 62 0.88 11.82 2.58
N GLU A 63 0.34 11.83 3.78
CA GLU A 63 -0.75 10.91 4.13
C GLU A 63 -1.91 11.05 3.15
N ASP A 64 -2.26 12.27 2.78
CA ASP A 64 -3.36 12.54 1.87
C ASP A 64 -3.16 11.88 0.50
N GLU A 65 -1.94 11.95 -0.05
CA GLU A 65 -1.61 11.28 -1.31
C GLU A 65 -1.76 9.77 -1.21
N ILE A 66 -1.32 9.19 -0.09
CA ILE A 66 -1.44 7.74 0.13
C ILE A 66 -2.90 7.34 0.22
N LEU A 67 -3.70 8.09 0.98
CA LEU A 67 -5.13 7.82 1.13
C LEU A 67 -5.88 7.92 -0.19
N ARG A 68 -5.57 8.92 -1.00
CA ARG A 68 -6.18 9.06 -2.33
C ARG A 68 -5.80 7.90 -3.24
N THR A 69 -4.57 7.46 -3.17
CA THR A 69 -4.10 6.32 -3.94
C THR A 69 -4.85 5.05 -3.54
N ILE A 70 -5.00 4.80 -2.25
CA ILE A 70 -5.73 3.65 -1.74
C ILE A 70 -7.20 3.68 -2.19
N ALA A 71 -7.84 4.85 -2.09
CA ALA A 71 -9.23 5.01 -2.51
C ALA A 71 -9.39 4.74 -4.01
N MET A 72 -8.46 5.23 -4.81
CA MET A 72 -8.47 5.01 -6.26
C MET A 72 -8.26 3.52 -6.58
N PHE A 73 -7.31 2.84 -5.92
CA PHE A 73 -7.10 1.41 -6.11
C PHE A 73 -8.35 0.61 -5.72
N ARG A 74 -9.02 0.98 -4.62
CA ARG A 74 -10.27 0.33 -4.20
C ARG A 74 -11.38 0.55 -5.21
N PHE A 75 -11.52 1.75 -5.73
CA PHE A 75 -12.54 2.07 -6.72
C PHE A 75 -12.39 1.22 -7.99
N ILE A 76 -11.15 1.07 -8.45
CA ILE A 76 -10.86 0.31 -9.67
C ILE A 76 -10.86 -1.20 -9.42
N ASN A 77 -10.50 -1.64 -8.22
CA ASN A 77 -10.41 -3.05 -7.84
C ASN A 77 -11.31 -3.36 -6.64
N PRO A 78 -12.65 -3.34 -6.83
CA PRO A 78 -13.56 -3.43 -5.70
C PRO A 78 -13.55 -4.78 -4.97
N GLN A 79 -13.10 -5.84 -5.62
CA GLN A 79 -13.09 -7.18 -5.05
C GLN A 79 -11.73 -7.60 -4.48
N SER A 80 -10.69 -6.85 -4.74
CA SER A 80 -9.35 -7.23 -4.33
C SER A 80 -9.09 -6.93 -2.87
N THR A 81 -8.20 -7.70 -2.25
CA THR A 81 -7.63 -7.36 -0.96
C THR A 81 -6.60 -6.25 -1.17
N ILE A 82 -6.77 -5.12 -0.51
CA ILE A 82 -5.80 -4.03 -0.53
C ILE A 82 -5.13 -4.00 0.83
N ARG A 83 -3.83 -4.32 0.83
CA ARG A 83 -3.06 -4.55 2.03
C ARG A 83 -2.08 -3.42 2.27
N LEU A 84 -2.07 -2.89 3.48
CA LEU A 84 -1.05 -1.93 3.89
C LEU A 84 0.22 -2.69 4.20
N ALA A 85 1.31 -2.32 3.55
CA ALA A 85 2.60 -2.95 3.73
C ALA A 85 3.63 -1.92 4.22
N ALA A 86 4.73 -1.71 3.50
CA ALA A 86 5.75 -0.75 3.92
C ALA A 86 5.23 0.69 3.89
N GLY A 87 5.76 1.52 4.78
CA GLY A 87 5.43 2.95 4.82
C GLY A 87 4.25 3.32 5.70
N ARG A 88 3.76 2.41 6.53
CA ARG A 88 2.63 2.70 7.43
C ARG A 88 2.91 3.83 8.41
N LYS A 89 4.19 4.11 8.70
CA LYS A 89 4.56 5.23 9.56
C LYS A 89 4.19 6.58 8.97
N LEU A 90 3.96 6.66 7.66
CA LEU A 90 3.51 7.87 7.00
C LEU A 90 2.02 8.14 7.24
N LEU A 91 1.31 7.22 7.87
CA LEU A 91 -0.12 7.29 8.12
C LEU A 91 -0.40 7.53 9.60
N SER A 92 -1.40 8.35 9.88
CA SER A 92 -1.87 8.61 11.23
C SER A 92 -2.48 7.34 11.84
N ASN A 93 -2.27 7.14 13.15
CA ASN A 93 -2.84 6.01 13.87
C ASN A 93 -2.57 4.67 13.19
N SER A 94 -1.35 4.51 12.64
CA SER A 94 -0.91 3.27 11.99
C SER A 94 -1.79 2.82 10.83
N GLY A 95 -2.49 3.77 10.19
CA GLY A 95 -3.28 3.48 9.00
C GLY A 95 -4.79 3.42 9.22
N GLU A 96 -5.30 3.94 10.34
CA GLU A 96 -6.74 3.94 10.60
C GLU A 96 -7.55 4.56 9.45
N LYS A 97 -7.11 5.73 8.96
CA LYS A 97 -7.78 6.40 7.85
C LYS A 97 -7.71 5.61 6.55
N ALA A 98 -6.65 4.83 6.38
CA ALA A 98 -6.48 4.02 5.18
C ALA A 98 -7.56 2.93 5.08
N PHE A 99 -7.96 2.36 6.20
CA PHE A 99 -9.07 1.40 6.21
C PHE A 99 -10.39 2.05 5.83
N ASN A 100 -10.59 3.30 6.22
CA ASN A 100 -11.78 4.05 5.80
C ASN A 100 -11.71 4.43 4.31
N ALA A 101 -10.51 4.55 3.76
CA ALA A 101 -10.31 4.85 2.33
C ALA A 101 -10.47 3.62 1.44
N GLY A 102 -10.34 2.40 1.98
CA GLY A 102 -10.56 1.21 1.19
C GLY A 102 -9.60 0.05 1.43
N ALA A 103 -8.56 0.22 2.24
CA ALA A 103 -7.70 -0.89 2.61
C ALA A 103 -8.46 -1.87 3.51
N ASN A 104 -8.19 -3.16 3.38
CA ASN A 104 -8.88 -4.17 4.18
C ASN A 104 -7.94 -5.23 4.74
N ALA A 105 -6.64 -5.00 4.68
CA ALA A 105 -5.63 -5.87 5.29
C ALA A 105 -4.39 -5.06 5.62
N MET A 106 -3.52 -5.62 6.44
CA MET A 106 -2.24 -4.99 6.78
C MET A 106 -1.19 -6.04 7.07
N ILE A 107 0.07 -5.69 6.84
CA ILE A 107 1.22 -6.47 7.26
C ILE A 107 1.73 -5.85 8.56
N THR A 108 1.92 -6.66 9.58
CA THR A 108 2.34 -6.20 10.90
C THR A 108 3.77 -6.63 11.22
N GLY A 109 4.39 -6.00 12.22
CA GLY A 109 5.74 -6.29 12.66
C GLY A 109 6.78 -5.38 12.04
N ASN A 110 8.06 -5.70 12.24
CA ASN A 110 9.17 -4.91 11.71
C ASN A 110 9.46 -5.30 10.26
N MET A 111 9.79 -4.30 9.46
CA MET A 111 10.25 -4.49 8.09
C MET A 111 11.77 -4.54 8.07
N LEU A 112 12.34 -5.02 6.94
CA LEU A 112 13.79 -5.15 6.79
C LEU A 112 14.52 -3.81 6.91
N THR A 113 13.95 -2.74 6.39
CA THR A 113 14.60 -1.42 6.31
C THR A 113 13.96 -0.37 7.21
N THR A 114 12.79 -0.64 7.79
CA THR A 114 12.08 0.29 8.66
C THR A 114 11.43 -0.46 9.80
N SER A 115 11.22 0.22 10.93
CA SER A 115 10.42 -0.35 12.01
C SER A 115 8.95 -0.39 11.58
N GLY A 116 8.30 -1.50 11.81
CA GLY A 116 6.86 -1.62 11.66
C GLY A 116 6.13 -1.33 12.96
N THR A 117 4.85 -1.62 12.98
CA THR A 117 4.03 -1.54 14.18
C THR A 117 4.11 -2.86 14.95
N THR A 118 3.71 -2.85 16.22
CA THR A 118 3.65 -4.08 16.99
C THR A 118 2.41 -4.89 16.62
N ILE A 119 2.49 -6.22 16.76
CA ILE A 119 1.34 -7.09 16.50
C ILE A 119 0.19 -6.76 17.46
N ALA A 120 0.47 -6.53 18.73
CA ALA A 120 -0.54 -6.17 19.72
C ALA A 120 -1.23 -4.84 19.37
N GLY A 121 -0.45 -3.85 18.93
CA GLY A 121 -0.98 -2.55 18.50
C GLY A 121 -1.90 -2.68 17.30
N ASP A 122 -1.53 -3.51 16.33
CA ASP A 122 -2.36 -3.74 15.15
C ASP A 122 -3.65 -4.48 15.48
N ILE A 123 -3.61 -5.46 16.37
CA ILE A 123 -4.82 -6.14 16.82
C ILE A 123 -5.77 -5.16 17.52
N SER A 124 -5.23 -4.28 18.38
CA SER A 124 -6.01 -3.25 19.05
C SER A 124 -6.67 -2.30 18.05
N LEU A 125 -5.92 -1.88 17.02
CA LEU A 125 -6.43 -1.01 15.98
C LEU A 125 -7.57 -1.69 15.22
N MET A 126 -7.41 -2.93 14.83
CA MET A 126 -8.43 -3.67 14.08
C MET A 126 -9.70 -3.83 14.90
N LYS A 127 -9.59 -4.13 16.19
CA LYS A 127 -10.73 -4.23 17.09
C LYS A 127 -11.45 -2.89 17.23
N LYS A 128 -10.70 -1.80 17.39
CA LYS A 128 -11.25 -0.45 17.47
C LYS A 128 -12.08 -0.11 16.23
N MET A 129 -11.66 -0.59 15.07
CA MET A 129 -12.33 -0.36 13.80
C MET A 129 -13.45 -1.37 13.52
N GLY A 130 -13.74 -2.30 14.43
CA GLY A 130 -14.76 -3.31 14.23
C GLY A 130 -14.38 -4.38 13.22
N ARG A 131 -13.09 -4.58 12.96
CA ARG A 131 -12.60 -5.57 12.02
C ARG A 131 -12.31 -6.88 12.72
N ASN A 132 -12.49 -7.97 12.00
CA ASN A 132 -12.10 -9.30 12.50
C ASN A 132 -10.59 -9.44 12.49
N VAL A 133 -10.07 -10.14 13.49
CA VAL A 133 -8.63 -10.30 13.67
C VAL A 133 -8.26 -11.78 13.54
#